data_eca60896dff066006090af3bcc030d2f
#
_entry.id   eca60896dff066006090af3bcc030d2f
#
_cell.length_a   1.000
_cell.length_b   1.000
_cell.length_c   1.000
_cell.angle_alpha   90.00
_cell.angle_beta   90.00
_cell.angle_gamma   90.00
#
_symmetry.space_group_name_H-M   'P 1'
#
loop_
_entity.id
_entity.type
_entity.pdbx_description
1 polymer ?
#
loop_
_entity_poly.entity_id
_entity_poly.type
_entity_poly.pdbx_seq_one_letter_code
_entity_poly.pdbx_strand_id
1 'polypeptide(L)'
;MALKGNLKDFNVTQLFNLVNLARKTGALTIEGRDKRAEVCFKDGRLVYASLNGQAPGLIGLLEKAGKISPEQSSMIRARSTTSADKELGLLLLNAGYVTQDDIVRSIRDHTLDVVYLLFTWTDGSFTFEPNKLPSEGTITIPINLENIIMEGSRRVKEYEMLQDELPDLDLALKFTERPDARLRGINLTGEEWRVVSFINPRNTIRQIAKANSMSDFKMRRIVYGLLSAGLVELVIPEGPKTIVTATEVAAPPPVKRSLILRLIDKVKRM
;
A
#
# COMPACT_ATOMS: atom_id res chain seq x y z
N MET A 1 29.48 15.36 -7.07
CA MET A 1 28.58 15.57 -8.23
C MET A 1 27.25 14.92 -7.95
N ALA A 2 26.14 15.64 -8.15
CA ALA A 2 24.79 15.06 -8.08
C ALA A 2 24.54 14.24 -9.35
N LEU A 3 24.10 12.99 -9.22
CA LEU A 3 23.65 12.18 -10.36
C LEU A 3 22.20 12.56 -10.66
N LYS A 4 21.92 12.96 -11.90
CA LYS A 4 20.57 13.33 -12.37
C LYS A 4 20.22 12.57 -13.65
N GLY A 5 18.96 12.28 -13.85
CA GLY A 5 18.47 11.60 -15.04
C GLY A 5 16.96 11.43 -15.04
N ASN A 6 16.47 10.55 -15.93
CA ASN A 6 15.08 10.22 -16.10
C ASN A 6 14.85 8.71 -15.85
N LEU A 7 13.69 8.33 -15.28
CA LEU A 7 13.34 6.93 -15.03
C LEU A 7 13.16 6.12 -16.32
N LYS A 8 12.93 6.76 -17.45
CA LYS A 8 12.88 6.09 -18.77
C LYS A 8 14.24 5.51 -19.17
N ASP A 9 15.33 6.21 -18.80
CA ASP A 9 16.68 5.79 -19.13
C ASP A 9 17.27 4.88 -18.04
N PHE A 10 16.94 5.16 -16.76
CA PHE A 10 17.40 4.42 -15.60
C PHE A 10 16.24 4.15 -14.67
N ASN A 11 15.71 2.94 -14.68
CA ASN A 11 14.63 2.55 -13.79
C ASN A 11 15.06 2.42 -12.31
N VAL A 12 14.09 2.37 -11.40
CA VAL A 12 14.35 2.32 -9.96
C VAL A 12 15.23 1.12 -9.56
N THR A 13 15.04 -0.04 -10.21
CA THR A 13 15.86 -1.24 -9.97
C THR A 13 17.34 -0.97 -10.27
N GLN A 14 17.63 -0.33 -11.39
CA GLN A 14 19.01 0.00 -11.80
C GLN A 14 19.64 1.03 -10.86
N LEU A 15 18.86 2.05 -10.45
CA LEU A 15 19.32 3.07 -9.49
C LEU A 15 19.66 2.44 -8.13
N PHE A 16 18.82 1.55 -7.62
CA PHE A 16 19.07 0.87 -6.36
C PHE A 16 20.25 -0.09 -6.42
N ASN A 17 20.42 -0.80 -7.55
CA ASN A 17 21.61 -1.61 -7.80
C ASN A 17 22.88 -0.75 -7.79
N LEU A 18 22.87 0.39 -8.45
CA LEU A 18 24.00 1.31 -8.47
C LEU A 18 24.38 1.79 -7.06
N VAL A 19 23.38 2.19 -6.26
CA VAL A 19 23.57 2.63 -4.88
C VAL A 19 24.13 1.50 -4.01
N ASN A 20 23.59 0.29 -4.15
CA ASN A 20 24.01 -0.91 -3.41
C ASN A 20 25.47 -1.28 -3.72
N LEU A 21 25.78 -1.47 -5.02
CA LEU A 21 27.12 -1.88 -5.47
C LEU A 21 28.19 -0.84 -5.14
N ALA A 22 27.89 0.44 -5.30
CA ALA A 22 28.80 1.53 -4.99
C ALA A 22 28.79 1.93 -3.51
N ARG A 23 28.02 1.26 -2.66
CA ARG A 23 27.84 1.55 -1.22
C ARG A 23 27.66 3.04 -0.95
N LYS A 24 26.80 3.71 -1.74
CA LYS A 24 26.59 5.14 -1.66
C LYS A 24 25.80 5.53 -0.42
N THR A 25 26.20 6.68 0.15
CA THR A 25 25.45 7.41 1.18
C THR A 25 24.88 8.67 0.56
N GLY A 26 23.60 8.96 0.74
CA GLY A 26 22.93 10.13 0.21
C GLY A 26 21.43 9.95 0.04
N ALA A 27 20.77 10.95 -0.54
CA ALA A 27 19.33 10.94 -0.81
C ALA A 27 19.05 10.90 -2.32
N LEU A 28 18.21 9.97 -2.71
CA LEU A 28 17.63 9.87 -4.04
C LEU A 28 16.24 10.51 -4.01
N THR A 29 16.07 11.61 -4.71
CA THR A 29 14.77 12.24 -4.95
C THR A 29 14.27 11.81 -6.31
N ILE A 30 13.02 11.32 -6.37
CA ILE A 30 12.33 10.96 -7.61
C ILE A 30 11.08 11.81 -7.72
N GLU A 31 10.91 12.50 -8.85
CA GLU A 31 9.77 13.37 -9.14
C GLU A 31 8.98 12.77 -10.30
N GLY A 32 7.81 12.16 -10.00
CA GLY A 32 6.83 11.74 -10.97
C GLY A 32 5.84 12.87 -11.31
N ARG A 33 4.79 12.57 -12.06
CA ARG A 33 3.80 13.57 -12.52
C ARG A 33 3.14 14.36 -11.38
N ASP A 34 2.66 13.64 -10.35
CA ASP A 34 1.87 14.22 -9.25
C ASP A 34 2.44 13.91 -7.87
N LYS A 35 3.57 13.20 -7.82
CA LYS A 35 4.15 12.71 -6.57
C LYS A 35 5.66 12.85 -6.60
N ARG A 36 6.21 13.21 -5.46
CA ARG A 36 7.64 13.25 -5.20
C ARG A 36 7.98 12.27 -4.10
N ALA A 37 9.04 11.50 -4.29
CA ALA A 37 9.56 10.63 -3.25
C ALA A 37 11.01 10.96 -2.93
N GLU A 38 11.39 10.83 -1.69
CA GLU A 38 12.77 10.94 -1.22
C GLU A 38 13.15 9.64 -0.52
N VAL A 39 14.26 9.05 -0.94
CA VAL A 39 14.80 7.78 -0.42
C VAL A 39 16.22 7.99 0.02
N CYS A 40 16.51 7.78 1.31
CA CYS A 40 17.85 7.98 1.86
C CYS A 40 18.56 6.65 2.07
N PHE A 41 19.85 6.67 1.74
CA PHE A 41 20.73 5.52 1.84
C PHE A 41 21.94 5.85 2.72
N LYS A 42 22.41 4.87 3.46
CA LYS A 42 23.66 4.92 4.24
C LYS A 42 24.46 3.65 3.97
N ASP A 43 25.69 3.81 3.48
CA ASP A 43 26.60 2.72 3.14
C ASP A 43 25.95 1.64 2.24
N GLY A 44 25.16 2.10 1.23
CA GLY A 44 24.44 1.23 0.30
C GLY A 44 23.17 0.59 0.88
N ARG A 45 22.78 0.89 2.12
CA ARG A 45 21.54 0.37 2.73
C ARG A 45 20.47 1.43 2.73
N LEU A 46 19.23 1.04 2.48
CA LEU A 46 18.07 1.89 2.65
C LEU A 46 17.88 2.20 4.13
N VAL A 47 17.73 3.49 4.49
CA VAL A 47 17.53 3.90 5.89
C VAL A 47 16.24 4.69 6.11
N TYR A 48 15.67 5.29 5.06
CA TYR A 48 14.48 6.12 5.15
C TYR A 48 13.82 6.28 3.78
N ALA A 49 12.50 6.40 3.74
CA ALA A 49 11.76 6.83 2.55
C ALA A 49 10.54 7.65 2.95
N SER A 50 10.24 8.66 2.12
CA SER A 50 9.04 9.50 2.27
C SER A 50 8.40 9.80 0.92
N LEU A 51 7.11 10.06 0.94
CA LEU A 51 6.33 10.44 -0.23
C LEU A 51 5.80 11.86 -0.03
N ASN A 52 5.91 12.71 -1.06
CA ASN A 52 5.47 14.11 -1.07
C ASN A 52 6.08 14.99 0.05
N GLY A 53 7.29 14.65 0.51
CA GLY A 53 7.95 15.37 1.59
C GLY A 53 7.31 15.21 2.97
N GLN A 54 6.30 14.36 3.08
CA GLN A 54 5.61 14.04 4.33
C GLN A 54 5.88 12.57 4.68
N ALA A 55 6.70 12.33 5.70
CA ALA A 55 6.60 11.08 6.42
C ALA A 55 5.46 11.24 7.42
N PRO A 56 4.50 10.31 7.48
CA PRO A 56 3.61 10.28 8.63
C PRO A 56 4.53 10.12 9.86
N GLY A 57 4.45 11.04 10.82
CA GLY A 57 5.25 10.93 12.04
C GLY A 57 5.00 9.61 12.76
N LEU A 58 5.85 9.24 13.69
CA LEU A 58 5.82 7.96 14.40
C LEU A 58 4.43 7.60 14.91
N ILE A 59 3.68 8.56 15.47
CA ILE A 59 2.30 8.33 15.95
C ILE A 59 1.38 7.84 14.82
N GLY A 60 1.43 8.50 13.65
CA GLY A 60 0.60 8.12 12.50
C GLY A 60 0.96 6.72 11.96
N LEU A 61 2.23 6.34 12.01
CA LEU A 61 2.69 4.99 11.63
C LEU A 61 2.19 3.92 12.60
N LEU A 62 2.27 4.17 13.90
CA LEU A 62 1.80 3.26 14.94
C LEU A 62 0.27 3.10 14.93
N GLU A 63 -0.47 4.20 14.69
CA GLU A 63 -1.92 4.19 14.52
C GLU A 63 -2.33 3.37 13.28
N LYS A 64 -1.68 3.60 12.13
CA LYS A 64 -1.90 2.82 10.89
C LYS A 64 -1.60 1.33 11.10
N ALA A 65 -0.58 1.01 11.90
CA ALA A 65 -0.22 -0.37 12.25
C ALA A 65 -1.14 -0.99 13.32
N GLY A 66 -2.12 -0.26 13.87
CA GLY A 66 -3.03 -0.71 14.90
C GLY A 66 -2.36 -0.95 16.26
N LYS A 67 -1.19 -0.31 16.51
CA LYS A 67 -0.44 -0.44 17.75
C LYS A 67 -0.90 0.54 18.83
N ILE A 68 -1.51 1.64 18.41
CA ILE A 68 -2.18 2.62 19.25
C ILE A 68 -3.56 2.91 18.68
N SER A 69 -4.53 3.23 19.55
CA SER A 69 -5.87 3.60 19.10
C SER A 69 -5.91 5.07 18.61
N PRO A 70 -6.92 5.47 17.81
CA PRO A 70 -7.10 6.87 17.40
C PRO A 70 -7.22 7.82 18.60
N GLU A 71 -7.86 7.39 19.70
CA GLU A 71 -8.00 8.16 20.93
C GLU A 71 -6.63 8.35 21.62
N GLN A 72 -5.83 7.28 21.71
CA GLN A 72 -4.46 7.36 22.22
C GLN A 72 -3.58 8.26 21.35
N SER A 73 -3.69 8.14 20.03
CA SER A 73 -2.98 8.99 19.06
C SER A 73 -3.28 10.48 19.29
N SER A 74 -4.55 10.83 19.44
CA SER A 74 -4.98 12.22 19.70
C SER A 74 -4.47 12.75 21.04
N MET A 75 -4.54 11.93 22.11
CA MET A 75 -4.00 12.28 23.45
C MET A 75 -2.49 12.50 23.43
N ILE A 76 -1.75 11.62 22.75
CA ILE A 76 -0.29 11.72 22.66
C ILE A 76 0.09 13.01 21.91
N ARG A 77 -0.57 13.30 20.78
CA ARG A 77 -0.34 14.54 20.01
C ARG A 77 -0.64 15.80 20.82
N ALA A 78 -1.70 15.81 21.64
CA ALA A 78 -2.08 16.95 22.46
C ALA A 78 -1.10 17.19 23.62
N ARG A 79 -0.44 16.15 24.11
CA ARG A 79 0.50 16.21 25.27
C ARG A 79 1.97 16.28 24.89
N SER A 80 2.29 15.91 23.65
CA SER A 80 3.67 15.91 23.17
C SER A 80 4.14 17.35 22.93
N THR A 81 5.24 17.71 23.58
CA THR A 81 5.95 18.98 23.36
C THR A 81 7.03 18.86 22.30
N THR A 82 7.34 17.63 21.87
CA THR A 82 8.37 17.35 20.86
C THR A 82 7.77 16.83 19.58
N SER A 83 8.37 17.24 18.46
CA SER A 83 8.06 16.74 17.12
C SER A 83 9.10 15.73 16.62
N ALA A 84 10.15 15.46 17.37
CA ALA A 84 11.21 14.52 17.00
C ALA A 84 10.77 13.07 17.26
N ASP A 85 10.71 12.26 16.22
CA ASP A 85 10.26 10.86 16.31
C ASP A 85 11.08 10.03 17.31
N LYS A 86 12.40 10.31 17.44
CA LYS A 86 13.27 9.61 18.41
C LYS A 86 12.87 9.86 19.86
N GLU A 87 12.64 11.12 20.21
CA GLU A 87 12.23 11.50 21.58
C GLU A 87 10.84 10.94 21.88
N LEU A 88 9.94 11.07 20.92
CA LEU A 88 8.59 10.53 21.02
C LEU A 88 8.59 8.99 21.17
N GLY A 89 9.42 8.31 20.40
CA GLY A 89 9.61 6.87 20.53
C GLY A 89 10.07 6.44 21.92
N LEU A 90 11.03 7.15 22.51
CA LEU A 90 11.49 6.91 23.87
C LEU A 90 10.39 7.14 24.92
N LEU A 91 9.59 8.20 24.76
CA LEU A 91 8.47 8.48 25.66
C LEU A 91 7.42 7.36 25.59
N LEU A 92 7.07 6.89 24.39
CA LEU A 92 6.09 5.81 24.19
C LEU A 92 6.58 4.47 24.75
N LEU A 93 7.87 4.16 24.59
CA LEU A 93 8.51 2.97 25.16
C LEU A 93 8.48 3.02 26.70
N ASN A 94 8.93 4.14 27.30
CA ASN A 94 8.97 4.30 28.75
C ASN A 94 7.58 4.28 29.39
N ALA A 95 6.56 4.78 28.68
CA ALA A 95 5.17 4.76 29.12
C ALA A 95 4.48 3.40 28.90
N GLY A 96 5.14 2.43 28.26
CA GLY A 96 4.61 1.11 27.99
C GLY A 96 3.49 1.05 26.94
N TYR A 97 3.33 2.11 26.11
CA TYR A 97 2.33 2.12 25.03
C TYR A 97 2.67 1.16 23.89
N VAL A 98 3.96 1.04 23.57
CA VAL A 98 4.46 0.22 22.45
C VAL A 98 5.79 -0.42 22.84
N THR A 99 6.16 -1.48 22.13
CA THR A 99 7.50 -2.10 22.24
C THR A 99 8.43 -1.52 21.19
N GLN A 100 9.74 -1.71 21.38
CA GLN A 100 10.76 -1.34 20.39
C GLN A 100 10.49 -2.06 19.04
N ASP A 101 10.06 -3.31 19.08
CA ASP A 101 9.75 -4.10 17.90
C ASP A 101 8.55 -3.54 17.13
N ASP A 102 7.54 -3.02 17.83
CA ASP A 102 6.39 -2.35 17.20
C ASP A 102 6.83 -1.09 16.44
N ILE A 103 7.71 -0.28 17.02
CA ILE A 103 8.25 0.91 16.37
C ILE A 103 9.05 0.52 15.13
N VAL A 104 9.99 -0.42 15.28
CA VAL A 104 10.86 -0.86 14.19
C VAL A 104 10.05 -1.43 13.05
N ARG A 105 9.07 -2.31 13.32
CA ARG A 105 8.20 -2.89 12.30
C ARG A 105 7.38 -1.82 11.58
N SER A 106 6.72 -0.94 12.32
CA SER A 106 5.86 0.09 11.73
C SER A 106 6.63 1.02 10.77
N ILE A 107 7.85 1.44 11.16
CA ILE A 107 8.70 2.28 10.32
C ILE A 107 9.23 1.51 9.12
N ARG A 108 9.66 0.25 9.32
CA ARG A 108 10.15 -0.62 8.26
C ARG A 108 9.09 -0.86 7.20
N ASP A 109 7.88 -1.23 7.62
CA ASP A 109 6.76 -1.54 6.73
C ASP A 109 6.38 -0.31 5.91
N HIS A 110 6.30 0.86 6.54
CA HIS A 110 6.06 2.12 5.83
C HIS A 110 7.15 2.43 4.81
N THR A 111 8.43 2.30 5.21
CA THR A 111 9.57 2.54 4.31
C THR A 111 9.52 1.60 3.10
N LEU A 112 9.20 0.34 3.31
CA LEU A 112 9.03 -0.65 2.24
C LEU A 112 7.83 -0.34 1.34
N ASP A 113 6.69 0.07 1.91
CA ASP A 113 5.50 0.48 1.15
C ASP A 113 5.83 1.61 0.16
N VAL A 114 6.52 2.65 0.63
CA VAL A 114 6.96 3.77 -0.21
C VAL A 114 7.91 3.29 -1.31
N VAL A 115 8.88 2.48 -0.96
CA VAL A 115 9.88 1.99 -1.90
C VAL A 115 9.27 1.06 -2.95
N TYR A 116 8.39 0.14 -2.56
CA TYR A 116 7.73 -0.73 -3.53
C TYR A 116 6.78 0.02 -4.47
N LEU A 117 6.18 1.13 -4.00
CA LEU A 117 5.43 2.01 -4.88
C LEU A 117 6.35 2.62 -5.97
N LEU A 118 7.59 2.98 -5.64
CA LEU A 118 8.53 3.56 -6.60
C LEU A 118 8.90 2.59 -7.73
N PHE A 119 8.94 1.29 -7.48
CA PHE A 119 9.20 0.31 -8.53
C PHE A 119 8.15 0.33 -9.64
N THR A 120 6.93 0.81 -9.36
CA THR A 120 5.87 0.96 -10.36
C THR A 120 5.96 2.27 -11.17
N TRP A 121 6.91 3.16 -10.83
CA TRP A 121 7.08 4.40 -11.57
C TRP A 121 7.97 4.19 -12.79
N THR A 122 7.40 4.42 -13.97
CA THR A 122 8.08 4.27 -15.27
C THR A 122 8.51 5.60 -15.88
N ASP A 123 8.00 6.72 -15.33
CA ASP A 123 8.27 8.08 -15.83
C ASP A 123 8.55 9.03 -14.66
N GLY A 124 9.47 9.96 -14.87
CA GLY A 124 9.85 10.96 -13.88
C GLY A 124 11.34 11.25 -13.91
N SER A 125 11.72 12.37 -13.29
CA SER A 125 13.11 12.74 -13.10
C SER A 125 13.64 12.23 -11.76
N PHE A 126 14.94 11.95 -11.70
CA PHE A 126 15.60 11.64 -10.44
C PHE A 126 16.84 12.49 -10.22
N THR A 127 17.15 12.73 -8.95
CA THR A 127 18.36 13.40 -8.51
C THR A 127 18.92 12.68 -7.28
N PHE A 128 20.19 12.29 -7.33
CA PHE A 128 20.88 11.75 -6.16
C PHE A 128 21.81 12.81 -5.57
N GLU A 129 21.60 13.15 -4.29
CA GLU A 129 22.42 14.12 -3.53
C GLU A 129 23.32 13.35 -2.57
N PRO A 130 24.66 13.33 -2.79
CA PRO A 130 25.59 12.63 -1.91
C PRO A 130 25.58 13.22 -0.51
N ASN A 131 25.75 12.34 0.50
CA ASN A 131 25.87 12.68 1.93
C ASN A 131 24.64 13.38 2.56
N LYS A 132 23.54 13.51 1.83
CA LYS A 132 22.27 13.99 2.38
C LYS A 132 21.57 12.85 3.12
N LEU A 133 21.30 13.05 4.38
CA LEU A 133 20.61 12.13 5.28
C LEU A 133 19.33 12.77 5.83
N PRO A 134 18.38 11.98 6.37
CA PRO A 134 17.22 12.54 7.07
C PRO A 134 17.64 13.38 8.27
N SER A 135 16.71 14.20 8.79
CA SER A 135 16.94 15.00 9.99
C SER A 135 17.33 14.13 11.19
N GLU A 136 18.14 14.66 12.11
CA GLU A 136 18.65 13.93 13.28
C GLU A 136 17.56 13.36 14.20
N GLY A 137 16.40 14.02 14.25
CA GLY A 137 15.24 13.56 15.00
C GLY A 137 14.49 12.37 14.39
N THR A 138 14.79 12.00 13.13
CA THR A 138 14.12 10.90 12.42
C THR A 138 14.68 9.55 12.86
N ILE A 139 13.80 8.58 13.10
CA ILE A 139 14.20 7.19 13.33
C ILE A 139 14.52 6.55 11.97
N THR A 140 15.73 6.02 11.85
CA THR A 140 16.21 5.35 10.63
C THR A 140 16.49 3.88 10.91
N ILE A 141 16.08 3.00 9.98
CA ILE A 141 16.26 1.56 10.09
C ILE A 141 17.02 1.06 8.86
N PRO A 142 18.22 0.49 9.02
CA PRO A 142 18.98 0.00 7.87
C PRO A 142 18.34 -1.27 7.30
N ILE A 143 17.99 -1.25 6.03
CA ILE A 143 17.39 -2.36 5.29
C ILE A 143 18.29 -2.70 4.08
N ASN A 144 18.60 -3.97 3.89
CA ASN A 144 19.42 -4.41 2.77
C ASN A 144 18.67 -4.25 1.44
N LEU A 145 19.33 -3.64 0.45
CA LEU A 145 18.74 -3.38 -0.86
C LEU A 145 18.55 -4.64 -1.70
N GLU A 146 19.35 -5.65 -1.54
CA GLU A 146 19.29 -6.90 -2.33
C GLU A 146 17.90 -7.53 -2.29
N ASN A 147 17.35 -7.72 -1.08
CA ASN A 147 16.01 -8.27 -0.90
C ASN A 147 14.92 -7.34 -1.45
N ILE A 148 15.09 -6.03 -1.31
CA ILE A 148 14.18 -5.01 -1.81
C ILE A 148 14.16 -5.04 -3.34
N ILE A 149 15.32 -5.10 -3.99
CA ILE A 149 15.46 -5.15 -5.44
C ILE A 149 14.82 -6.41 -6.00
N MET A 150 15.09 -7.55 -5.38
CA MET A 150 14.54 -8.84 -5.80
C MET A 150 13.01 -8.84 -5.69
N GLU A 151 12.46 -8.45 -4.54
CA GLU A 151 11.02 -8.39 -4.30
C GLU A 151 10.35 -7.27 -5.15
N GLY A 152 11.00 -6.10 -5.30
CA GLY A 152 10.51 -5.03 -6.15
C GLY A 152 10.39 -5.45 -7.61
N SER A 153 11.42 -6.13 -8.15
CA SER A 153 11.40 -6.66 -9.51
C SER A 153 10.31 -7.72 -9.71
N ARG A 154 10.07 -8.57 -8.69
CA ARG A 154 8.97 -9.54 -8.72
C ARG A 154 7.61 -8.84 -8.76
N ARG A 155 7.42 -7.79 -7.95
CA ARG A 155 6.17 -7.01 -7.92
C ARG A 155 5.91 -6.26 -9.22
N VAL A 156 6.95 -5.74 -9.89
CA VAL A 156 6.81 -5.12 -11.21
C VAL A 156 6.28 -6.11 -12.22
N LYS A 157 6.88 -7.29 -12.32
CA LYS A 157 6.41 -8.35 -13.23
C LYS A 157 4.98 -8.79 -12.92
N GLU A 158 4.64 -8.95 -11.64
CA GLU A 158 3.27 -9.25 -11.22
C GLU A 158 2.31 -8.12 -11.62
N TYR A 159 2.73 -6.86 -11.47
CA TYR A 159 1.92 -5.70 -11.85
C TYR A 159 1.69 -5.65 -13.38
N GLU A 160 2.72 -5.86 -14.17
CA GLU A 160 2.63 -5.92 -15.64
C GLU A 160 1.65 -7.03 -16.07
N MET A 161 1.84 -8.25 -15.54
CA MET A 161 0.92 -9.37 -15.81
C MET A 161 -0.53 -9.03 -15.43
N LEU A 162 -0.75 -8.48 -14.24
CA LEU A 162 -2.10 -8.10 -13.80
C LEU A 162 -2.70 -6.96 -14.63
N GLN A 163 -1.86 -6.09 -15.18
CA GLN A 163 -2.30 -5.01 -16.05
C GLN A 163 -2.71 -5.54 -17.43
N ASP A 164 -2.01 -6.54 -17.94
CA ASP A 164 -2.34 -7.19 -19.21
C ASP A 164 -3.63 -8.03 -19.09
N GLU A 165 -3.80 -8.77 -18.00
CA GLU A 165 -4.97 -9.61 -17.74
C GLU A 165 -6.22 -8.79 -17.38
N LEU A 166 -6.06 -7.65 -16.74
CA LEU A 166 -7.14 -6.76 -16.32
C LEU A 166 -6.80 -5.30 -16.69
N PRO A 167 -6.79 -4.94 -17.99
CA PRO A 167 -6.37 -3.61 -18.45
C PRO A 167 -7.31 -2.51 -17.97
N ASP A 168 -8.62 -2.77 -17.97
CA ASP A 168 -9.65 -1.77 -17.68
C ASP A 168 -10.30 -1.98 -16.31
N LEU A 169 -10.12 -0.99 -15.41
CA LEU A 169 -10.76 -0.96 -14.10
C LEU A 169 -12.16 -0.29 -14.13
N ASP A 170 -12.60 0.20 -15.26
CA ASP A 170 -13.93 0.79 -15.42
C ASP A 170 -14.98 -0.27 -15.80
N LEU A 171 -14.56 -1.53 -15.94
CA LEU A 171 -15.43 -2.70 -15.94
C LEU A 171 -16.02 -2.95 -14.56
N ALA A 172 -17.15 -3.65 -14.51
CA ALA A 172 -17.81 -4.12 -13.29
C ALA A 172 -17.64 -5.62 -13.10
N LEU A 173 -17.92 -6.08 -11.88
CA LEU A 173 -17.88 -7.50 -11.52
C LEU A 173 -19.28 -8.01 -11.24
N LYS A 174 -19.56 -9.24 -11.69
CA LYS A 174 -20.79 -9.98 -11.40
C LYS A 174 -20.42 -11.37 -10.90
N PHE A 175 -21.16 -11.89 -9.94
CA PHE A 175 -21.00 -13.27 -9.51
C PHE A 175 -21.44 -14.24 -10.59
N THR A 176 -20.70 -15.35 -10.74
CA THR A 176 -21.09 -16.46 -11.61
C THR A 176 -22.37 -17.12 -11.10
N GLU A 177 -23.06 -17.90 -11.96
CA GLU A 177 -24.39 -18.48 -11.64
C GLU A 177 -24.42 -19.42 -10.43
N ARG A 178 -23.27 -19.99 -10.03
CA ARG A 178 -23.16 -20.91 -8.89
C ARG A 178 -22.00 -20.54 -7.95
N PRO A 179 -21.99 -19.35 -7.34
CA PRO A 179 -20.90 -18.92 -6.47
C PRO A 179 -20.79 -19.79 -5.21
N ASP A 180 -21.93 -20.27 -4.66
CA ASP A 180 -21.97 -21.04 -3.42
C ASP A 180 -21.24 -22.39 -3.52
N ALA A 181 -21.27 -23.05 -4.67
CA ALA A 181 -20.57 -24.32 -4.86
C ALA A 181 -19.06 -24.18 -4.90
N ARG A 182 -18.57 -23.03 -5.37
CA ARG A 182 -17.14 -22.72 -5.51
C ARG A 182 -16.56 -22.06 -4.27
N LEU A 183 -17.36 -21.29 -3.53
CA LEU A 183 -16.96 -20.67 -2.25
C LEU A 183 -16.70 -21.68 -1.13
N ARG A 184 -17.22 -22.91 -1.23
CA ARG A 184 -17.12 -23.95 -0.20
C ARG A 184 -15.72 -24.50 0.06
N GLY A 185 -14.68 -23.98 -0.56
CA GLY A 185 -13.29 -24.40 -0.35
C GLY A 185 -12.29 -23.27 -0.40
N ILE A 186 -12.73 -22.04 -0.51
CA ILE A 186 -11.86 -20.87 -0.66
C ILE A 186 -11.85 -20.07 0.63
N ASN A 187 -10.67 -19.95 1.25
CA ASN A 187 -10.45 -19.07 2.38
C ASN A 187 -10.13 -17.66 1.87
N LEU A 188 -11.10 -16.76 1.91
CA LEU A 188 -10.90 -15.36 1.58
C LEU A 188 -10.38 -14.60 2.79
N THR A 189 -9.40 -13.74 2.57
CA THR A 189 -8.90 -12.78 3.58
C THR A 189 -9.96 -11.72 3.89
N GLY A 190 -9.83 -11.00 5.00
CA GLY A 190 -10.76 -9.92 5.36
C GLY A 190 -10.83 -8.80 4.31
N GLU A 191 -9.73 -8.59 3.56
CA GLU A 191 -9.68 -7.60 2.47
C GLU A 191 -10.41 -8.08 1.22
N GLU A 192 -10.25 -9.34 0.85
CA GLU A 192 -10.98 -9.98 -0.25
C GLU A 192 -12.47 -10.01 0.05
N TRP A 193 -12.88 -10.32 1.30
CA TRP A 193 -14.27 -10.24 1.72
C TRP A 193 -14.87 -8.84 1.59
N ARG A 194 -14.10 -7.80 1.91
CA ARG A 194 -14.53 -6.41 1.69
C ARG A 194 -14.79 -6.13 0.22
N VAL A 195 -13.89 -6.55 -0.67
CA VAL A 195 -14.10 -6.39 -2.13
C VAL A 195 -15.34 -7.15 -2.59
N VAL A 196 -15.48 -8.41 -2.16
CA VAL A 196 -16.63 -9.28 -2.49
C VAL A 196 -17.96 -8.63 -2.07
N SER A 197 -18.03 -7.95 -0.92
CA SER A 197 -19.25 -7.29 -0.45
C SER A 197 -19.72 -6.12 -1.33
N PHE A 198 -18.81 -5.51 -2.12
CA PHE A 198 -19.13 -4.41 -3.04
C PHE A 198 -19.37 -4.86 -4.48
N ILE A 199 -19.26 -6.17 -4.79
CA ILE A 199 -19.48 -6.69 -6.14
C ILE A 199 -20.92 -6.51 -6.55
N ASN A 200 -21.11 -5.69 -7.57
CA ASN A 200 -22.39 -5.37 -8.18
C ASN A 200 -22.14 -4.96 -9.65
N PRO A 201 -22.94 -5.40 -10.63
CA PRO A 201 -22.80 -4.98 -12.02
C PRO A 201 -22.85 -3.47 -12.28
N ARG A 202 -23.24 -2.67 -11.29
CA ARG A 202 -23.26 -1.19 -11.35
C ARG A 202 -21.99 -0.55 -10.82
N ASN A 203 -21.23 -1.24 -9.99
CA ASN A 203 -20.02 -0.72 -9.38
C ASN A 203 -18.81 -1.11 -10.22
N THR A 204 -18.06 -0.13 -10.72
CA THR A 204 -16.80 -0.40 -11.40
C THR A 204 -15.73 -0.87 -10.41
N ILE A 205 -14.76 -1.64 -10.90
CA ILE A 205 -13.61 -2.08 -10.10
C ILE A 205 -12.89 -0.87 -9.49
N ARG A 206 -12.78 0.24 -10.23
CA ARG A 206 -12.21 1.51 -9.77
C ARG A 206 -13.01 2.12 -8.61
N GLN A 207 -14.33 2.08 -8.66
CA GLN A 207 -15.19 2.57 -7.58
C GLN A 207 -15.03 1.72 -6.32
N ILE A 208 -14.98 0.40 -6.48
CA ILE A 208 -14.74 -0.55 -5.38
C ILE A 208 -13.37 -0.29 -4.73
N ALA A 209 -12.32 -0.04 -5.55
CA ALA A 209 -10.98 0.30 -5.07
C ALA A 209 -11.00 1.56 -4.20
N LYS A 210 -11.64 2.64 -4.68
CA LYS A 210 -11.78 3.90 -3.94
C LYS A 210 -12.55 3.72 -2.63
N ALA A 211 -13.68 3.01 -2.66
CA ALA A 211 -14.50 2.77 -1.47
C ALA A 211 -13.75 2.01 -0.37
N ASN A 212 -12.81 1.15 -0.76
CA ASN A 212 -12.00 0.37 0.18
C ASN A 212 -10.61 0.98 0.45
N SER A 213 -10.31 2.18 -0.07
CA SER A 213 -9.00 2.83 0.04
C SER A 213 -7.85 1.92 -0.43
N MET A 214 -8.10 1.13 -1.47
CA MET A 214 -7.13 0.19 -2.05
C MET A 214 -6.43 0.80 -3.26
N SER A 215 -5.13 0.47 -3.43
CA SER A 215 -4.40 0.80 -4.65
C SER A 215 -4.89 -0.04 -5.84
N ASP A 216 -4.69 0.47 -7.06
CA ASP A 216 -5.03 -0.24 -8.30
C ASP A 216 -4.34 -1.62 -8.37
N PHE A 217 -3.09 -1.71 -7.94
CA PHE A 217 -2.35 -2.97 -7.90
C PHE A 217 -3.02 -4.01 -6.98
N LYS A 218 -3.36 -3.60 -5.76
CA LYS A 218 -4.00 -4.48 -4.78
C LYS A 218 -5.37 -4.93 -5.27
N MET A 219 -6.14 -4.01 -5.86
CA MET A 219 -7.44 -4.31 -6.44
C MET A 219 -7.32 -5.29 -7.61
N ARG A 220 -6.41 -5.06 -8.57
CA ARG A 220 -6.17 -5.98 -9.69
C ARG A 220 -5.83 -7.39 -9.19
N ARG A 221 -4.96 -7.49 -8.18
CA ARG A 221 -4.56 -8.78 -7.60
C ARG A 221 -5.74 -9.54 -7.00
N ILE A 222 -6.59 -8.85 -6.23
CA ILE A 222 -7.80 -9.46 -5.64
C ILE A 222 -8.77 -9.89 -6.74
N VAL A 223 -9.06 -9.00 -7.69
CA VAL A 223 -9.99 -9.28 -8.79
C VAL A 223 -9.48 -10.44 -9.66
N TYR A 224 -8.19 -10.46 -9.99
CA TYR A 224 -7.58 -11.56 -10.72
C TYR A 224 -7.72 -12.90 -9.98
N GLY A 225 -7.51 -12.91 -8.67
CA GLY A 225 -7.73 -14.09 -7.83
C GLY A 225 -9.18 -14.57 -7.87
N LEU A 226 -10.16 -13.66 -7.79
CA LEU A 226 -11.58 -13.98 -7.85
C LEU A 226 -12.00 -14.49 -9.24
N LEU A 227 -11.46 -13.91 -10.33
CA LEU A 227 -11.66 -14.36 -11.72
C LEU A 227 -11.08 -15.75 -11.95
N SER A 228 -9.83 -15.96 -11.54
CA SER A 228 -9.12 -17.24 -11.68
C SER A 228 -9.80 -18.36 -10.88
N ALA A 229 -10.39 -18.03 -9.72
CA ALA A 229 -11.22 -18.96 -8.95
C ALA A 229 -12.61 -19.20 -9.58
N GLY A 230 -12.96 -18.45 -10.63
CA GLY A 230 -14.27 -18.51 -11.29
C GLY A 230 -15.42 -18.08 -10.39
N LEU A 231 -15.17 -17.24 -9.40
CA LEU A 231 -16.21 -16.69 -8.51
C LEU A 231 -16.97 -15.54 -9.14
N VAL A 232 -16.28 -14.78 -9.99
CA VAL A 232 -16.82 -13.59 -10.65
C VAL A 232 -16.48 -13.60 -12.14
N GLU A 233 -17.20 -12.80 -12.88
CA GLU A 233 -16.97 -12.49 -14.29
C GLU A 233 -16.94 -10.98 -14.51
N LEU A 234 -16.21 -10.53 -15.53
CA LEU A 234 -16.17 -9.14 -15.95
C LEU A 234 -17.41 -8.81 -16.79
N VAL A 235 -18.05 -7.69 -16.48
CA VAL A 235 -19.21 -7.19 -17.21
C VAL A 235 -19.08 -5.70 -17.49
N ILE A 236 -19.74 -5.22 -18.53
CA ILE A 236 -19.88 -3.78 -18.78
C ILE A 236 -20.83 -3.23 -17.70
N PRO A 237 -20.47 -2.10 -17.02
CA PRO A 237 -21.32 -1.53 -15.99
C PRO A 237 -22.73 -1.21 -16.48
N GLU A 238 -23.74 -1.65 -15.74
CA GLU A 238 -25.13 -1.30 -16.00
C GLU A 238 -25.43 0.11 -15.47
N GLY A 239 -25.58 1.10 -16.34
CA GLY A 239 -26.00 2.45 -15.97
C GLY A 239 -25.15 3.57 -16.61
N PRO A 240 -25.59 4.84 -16.52
CA PRO A 240 -24.85 5.95 -17.09
C PRO A 240 -23.49 6.08 -16.39
N LYS A 241 -22.44 6.43 -17.13
CA LYS A 241 -21.11 6.79 -16.62
C LYS A 241 -21.20 8.09 -15.79
N THR A 242 -21.78 8.03 -14.62
CA THR A 242 -21.80 9.16 -13.70
C THR A 242 -20.45 9.20 -13.01
N ILE A 243 -19.75 10.34 -13.13
CA ILE A 243 -18.59 10.68 -12.31
C ILE A 243 -19.13 10.86 -10.90
N VAL A 244 -19.01 9.83 -10.07
CA VAL A 244 -19.57 9.84 -8.71
C VAL A 244 -18.49 10.37 -7.77
N THR A 245 -18.78 11.51 -7.16
CA THR A 245 -18.09 11.98 -5.95
C THR A 245 -18.22 10.93 -4.85
N ALA A 246 -17.26 10.84 -3.93
CA ALA A 246 -17.09 9.79 -2.93
C ALA A 246 -18.31 9.47 -2.02
N THR A 247 -19.45 10.12 -2.25
CA THR A 247 -20.69 10.01 -1.46
C THR A 247 -21.75 9.06 -2.07
N GLU A 248 -21.56 8.56 -3.30
CA GLU A 248 -22.59 7.77 -4.00
C GLU A 248 -22.07 6.44 -4.55
N VAL A 249 -21.38 5.67 -3.72
CA VAL A 249 -21.25 4.24 -4.00
C VAL A 249 -22.62 3.63 -3.70
N ALA A 250 -23.30 3.08 -4.73
CA ALA A 250 -24.57 2.40 -4.52
C ALA A 250 -24.37 1.37 -3.38
N ALA A 251 -25.18 1.51 -2.34
CA ALA A 251 -25.16 0.55 -1.25
C ALA A 251 -25.24 -0.86 -1.84
N PRO A 252 -24.47 -1.83 -1.29
CA PRO A 252 -24.53 -3.20 -1.78
C PRO A 252 -26.01 -3.61 -1.81
N PRO A 253 -26.47 -4.30 -2.89
CA PRO A 253 -27.84 -4.81 -2.92
C PRO A 253 -28.03 -5.59 -1.62
N PRO A 254 -29.23 -5.58 -1.03
CA PRO A 254 -29.49 -6.35 0.17
C PRO A 254 -29.26 -7.82 -0.20
N VAL A 255 -28.01 -8.25 -0.04
CA VAL A 255 -27.66 -9.67 -0.08
C VAL A 255 -28.59 -10.28 0.92
N LYS A 256 -29.49 -11.18 0.48
CA LYS A 256 -30.51 -11.77 1.35
C LYS A 256 -29.82 -12.10 2.66
N ARG A 257 -30.14 -11.36 3.70
CA ARG A 257 -29.53 -11.41 5.04
C ARG A 257 -29.36 -12.86 5.55
N SER A 258 -30.19 -13.76 4.99
CA SER A 258 -30.12 -15.19 5.17
C SER A 258 -28.84 -15.87 4.67
N LEU A 259 -28.16 -15.35 3.64
CA LEU A 259 -26.91 -15.96 3.12
C LEU A 259 -25.71 -15.57 3.98
N ILE A 260 -25.60 -14.30 4.31
CA ILE A 260 -24.51 -13.81 5.18
C ILE A 260 -24.68 -14.37 6.60
N LEU A 261 -25.89 -14.39 7.15
CA LEU A 261 -26.16 -14.95 8.49
C LEU A 261 -25.91 -16.47 8.54
N ARG A 262 -26.24 -17.22 7.48
CA ARG A 262 -25.91 -18.65 7.41
C ARG A 262 -24.42 -18.92 7.34
N LEU A 263 -23.65 -18.03 6.69
CA LEU A 263 -22.19 -18.12 6.65
C LEU A 263 -21.56 -17.75 8.00
N ILE A 264 -22.05 -16.69 8.65
CA ILE A 264 -21.60 -16.28 9.99
C ILE A 264 -21.94 -17.33 11.06
N ASP A 265 -23.16 -17.90 11.03
CA ASP A 265 -23.55 -18.95 11.98
C ASP A 265 -22.78 -20.26 11.79
N LYS A 266 -22.33 -20.53 10.57
CA LYS A 266 -21.51 -21.72 10.28
C LYS A 266 -20.06 -21.56 10.72
N VAL A 267 -19.50 -20.34 10.63
CA VAL A 267 -18.16 -20.02 11.14
C VAL A 267 -18.12 -19.99 12.67
N LYS A 268 -19.21 -19.60 13.34
CA LYS A 268 -19.31 -19.62 14.81
C LYS A 268 -19.51 -21.02 15.40
N ARG A 269 -19.86 -22.02 14.59
CA ARG A 269 -20.06 -23.41 15.03
C ARG A 269 -18.90 -24.35 14.67
N MET A 270 -17.81 -23.83 14.10
CA MET A 270 -16.51 -24.48 13.94
C MET A 270 -15.52 -23.95 14.96
#